data_eca94de0dce374b4c75016d0fb6e915e
#
_entry.id   eca94de0dce374b4c75016d0fb6e915e
#
_cell.length_a   1.000
_cell.length_b   1.000
_cell.length_c   1.000
_cell.angle_alpha   90.00
_cell.angle_beta   90.00
_cell.angle_gamma   90.00
#
_symmetry.space_group_name_H-M   'P 1'
#
loop_
_entity.id
_entity.type
_entity.pdbx_description
1 polymer ?
#
loop_
_entity_poly.entity_id
_entity_poly.type
_entity_poly.pdbx_seq_one_letter_code
_entity_poly.pdbx_strand_id
1 'polypeptide(L)'
;NVRYGPNKDDQIKFVYKKKYLPLKVIDKKENFRKVIDHKNNNGWIHISQLKSPKSLIVMENKTLFKKNSIFSKPIIKLEKGKLVLIKKCKENWCKIKTNKITGWLRTENVWGIN
;
A
#
# COMPACT_ATOMS: atom_id res chain seq x y z
N ASN A 1 -4.80 13.31 7.78
CA ASN A 1 -5.71 13.21 8.93
C ASN A 1 -6.91 12.32 8.60
N VAL A 2 -7.11 11.30 9.37
CA VAL A 2 -8.24 10.38 9.22
C VAL A 2 -9.34 10.81 10.19
N ARG A 3 -10.55 11.02 9.67
CA ARG A 3 -11.67 11.57 10.44
C ARG A 3 -12.76 10.53 10.67
N TYR A 4 -13.60 10.78 11.66
CA TYR A 4 -14.75 9.93 11.94
C TYR A 4 -15.84 10.04 10.87
N GLY A 5 -15.93 11.17 10.17
CA GLY A 5 -16.92 11.39 9.13
C GLY A 5 -16.34 12.09 7.91
N PRO A 6 -17.16 12.22 6.82
CA PRO A 6 -16.68 12.70 5.52
C PRO A 6 -16.76 14.23 5.37
N ASN A 7 -16.49 14.99 6.42
CA ASN A 7 -16.50 16.44 6.40
C ASN A 7 -15.24 17.01 7.06
N LYS A 8 -14.81 18.18 6.61
CA LYS A 8 -13.64 18.84 7.20
C LYS A 8 -13.79 19.15 8.67
N ASP A 9 -15.04 19.36 9.12
CA ASP A 9 -15.35 19.71 10.51
C ASP A 9 -15.50 18.49 11.41
N ASP A 10 -15.49 17.28 10.86
CA ASP A 10 -15.57 16.07 11.65
C ASP A 10 -14.28 15.87 12.45
N GLN A 11 -14.46 15.34 13.65
CA GLN A 11 -13.35 15.08 14.56
C GLN A 11 -12.30 14.19 13.91
N ILE A 12 -11.03 14.55 14.10
CA ILE A 12 -9.92 13.74 13.63
C ILE A 12 -9.81 12.49 14.51
N LYS A 13 -9.91 11.32 13.88
CA LYS A 13 -9.81 10.03 14.55
C LYS A 13 -8.36 9.70 14.91
N PHE A 14 -7.47 9.84 13.94
CA PHE A 14 -6.03 9.63 14.11
C PHE A 14 -5.29 10.18 12.90
N VAL A 15 -3.97 10.29 13.04
CA VAL A 15 -3.08 10.76 11.99
C VAL A 15 -2.07 9.65 11.70
N TYR A 16 -1.95 9.29 10.42
CA TYR A 16 -0.93 8.32 10.01
C TYR A 16 0.46 8.95 10.07
N LYS A 17 1.35 8.33 10.83
CA LYS A 17 2.73 8.79 10.99
C LYS A 17 3.66 8.17 9.95
N LYS A 18 3.32 6.99 9.45
CA LYS A 18 4.14 6.30 8.46
C LYS A 18 3.80 6.78 7.06
N LYS A 19 4.80 7.32 6.39
CA LYS A 19 4.67 7.81 5.02
C LYS A 19 4.42 6.64 4.05
N TYR A 20 3.57 6.86 3.04
CA TYR A 20 3.22 5.87 2.02
C TYR A 20 2.51 4.62 2.54
N LEU A 21 1.88 4.69 3.71
CA LEU A 21 1.11 3.55 4.21
C LEU A 21 -0.01 3.20 3.21
N PRO A 22 -0.12 1.93 2.77
CA PRO A 22 -1.16 1.55 1.82
C PRO A 22 -2.54 1.55 2.47
N LEU A 23 -3.51 2.11 1.76
CA LEU A 23 -4.89 2.23 2.22
C LEU A 23 -5.82 1.68 1.15
N LYS A 24 -6.85 0.97 1.56
CA LYS A 24 -7.91 0.51 0.67
C LYS A 24 -9.12 1.40 0.80
N VAL A 25 -9.63 1.92 -0.32
CA VAL A 25 -10.87 2.72 -0.33
C VAL A 25 -12.06 1.77 -0.28
N ILE A 26 -12.92 1.95 0.74
CA ILE A 26 -14.10 1.10 0.95
C ILE A 26 -15.42 1.86 0.78
N ASP A 27 -15.40 3.18 0.76
CA ASP A 27 -16.59 4.01 0.54
C ASP A 27 -16.17 5.39 0.07
N LYS A 28 -17.12 6.15 -0.48
CA LYS A 28 -16.86 7.51 -0.95
C LYS A 28 -18.08 8.42 -0.70
N LYS A 29 -17.79 9.68 -0.38
CA LYS A 29 -18.80 10.74 -0.30
C LYS A 29 -18.15 12.06 -0.67
N GLU A 30 -18.60 12.66 -1.80
CA GLU A 30 -18.03 13.90 -2.32
C GLU A 30 -16.50 13.81 -2.47
N ASN A 31 -15.74 14.67 -1.80
CA ASN A 31 -14.29 14.72 -1.88
C ASN A 31 -13.60 13.90 -0.77
N PHE A 32 -14.37 13.05 -0.10
CA PHE A 32 -13.83 12.17 0.95
C PHE A 32 -13.93 10.71 0.53
N ARG A 33 -12.98 9.93 1.03
CA ARG A 33 -12.96 8.48 0.85
C ARG A 33 -12.84 7.83 2.22
N LYS A 34 -13.67 6.82 2.47
CA LYS A 34 -13.49 5.98 3.64
C LYS A 34 -12.42 4.95 3.32
N VAL A 35 -11.40 4.88 4.14
CA VAL A 35 -10.25 4.02 3.92
C VAL A 35 -10.05 3.07 5.08
N ILE A 36 -9.40 1.96 4.81
CA ILE A 36 -9.03 0.97 5.81
C ILE A 36 -7.56 0.60 5.61
N ASP A 37 -6.83 0.46 6.69
CA ASP A 37 -5.44 0.01 6.64
C ASP A 37 -5.34 -1.51 6.86
N HIS A 38 -4.13 -2.05 6.80
CA HIS A 38 -3.88 -3.49 6.93
C HIS A 38 -4.16 -4.03 8.35
N LYS A 39 -4.38 -3.14 9.34
CA LYS A 39 -4.73 -3.50 10.71
C LYS A 39 -6.20 -3.27 11.02
N ASN A 40 -7.03 -3.08 9.99
CA ASN A 40 -8.47 -2.81 10.10
C ASN A 40 -8.84 -1.47 10.75
N ASN A 41 -7.90 -0.54 10.86
CA ASN A 41 -8.24 0.82 11.25
C ASN A 41 -8.91 1.52 10.06
N ASN A 42 -10.04 2.17 10.27
CA ASN A 42 -10.77 2.84 9.20
C ASN A 42 -11.15 4.26 9.58
N GLY A 43 -11.52 5.05 8.59
CA GLY A 43 -11.96 6.42 8.77
C GLY A 43 -12.02 7.15 7.45
N TRP A 44 -12.40 8.42 7.50
CA TRP A 44 -12.56 9.24 6.31
C TRP A 44 -11.36 10.15 6.09
N ILE A 45 -10.93 10.23 4.83
CA ILE A 45 -9.77 11.05 4.44
C ILE A 45 -10.12 11.85 3.18
N HIS A 46 -9.64 13.09 3.11
CA HIS A 46 -9.85 13.92 1.93
C HIS A 46 -9.01 13.39 0.76
N ILE A 47 -9.57 13.43 -0.47
CA ILE A 47 -8.89 12.90 -1.67
C ILE A 47 -7.51 13.50 -1.90
N SER A 48 -7.27 14.74 -1.48
CA SER A 48 -5.98 15.38 -1.62
C SER A 48 -4.87 14.70 -0.83
N GLN A 49 -5.23 13.87 0.16
CA GLN A 49 -4.27 13.13 0.99
C GLN A 49 -4.05 11.70 0.51
N LEU A 50 -4.77 11.26 -0.52
CA LEU A 50 -4.62 9.94 -1.15
C LEU A 50 -3.70 10.08 -2.37
N LYS A 51 -2.41 10.14 -2.13
CA LYS A 51 -1.44 10.46 -3.17
C LYS A 51 -0.63 9.27 -3.65
N SER A 52 -0.15 9.38 -4.89
CA SER A 52 0.98 8.58 -5.38
C SER A 52 2.28 9.03 -4.69
N PRO A 53 3.29 8.14 -4.59
CA PRO A 53 3.30 6.80 -5.14
C PRO A 53 2.49 5.81 -4.30
N LYS A 54 1.97 4.79 -4.98
CA LYS A 54 1.28 3.69 -4.30
C LYS A 54 2.30 2.79 -3.62
N SER A 55 1.86 2.10 -2.57
CA SER A 55 2.72 1.22 -1.78
C SER A 55 1.97 -0.06 -1.44
N LEU A 56 2.71 -1.06 -1.00
CA LEU A 56 2.14 -2.29 -0.45
C LEU A 56 2.95 -2.73 0.76
N ILE A 57 2.32 -3.57 1.60
CA ILE A 57 3.00 -4.23 2.71
C ILE A 57 2.98 -5.72 2.43
N VAL A 58 4.13 -6.37 2.53
CA VAL A 58 4.20 -7.82 2.40
C VAL A 58 3.67 -8.47 3.68
N MET A 59 2.74 -9.42 3.54
CA MET A 59 2.09 -10.06 4.67
C MET A 59 2.70 -11.43 4.99
N GLU A 60 3.76 -11.80 4.29
CA GLU A 60 4.60 -12.96 4.52
C GLU A 60 6.00 -12.68 3.99
N ASN A 61 6.99 -13.49 4.34
CA ASN A 61 8.32 -13.36 3.76
C ASN A 61 8.25 -13.69 2.27
N LYS A 62 8.76 -12.79 1.43
CA LYS A 62 8.71 -12.92 -0.03
C LYS A 62 10.06 -12.69 -0.65
N THR A 63 10.30 -13.36 -1.76
CA THR A 63 11.51 -13.16 -2.56
C THR A 63 11.25 -12.11 -3.62
N LEU A 64 12.18 -11.16 -3.74
CA LEU A 64 12.19 -10.17 -4.81
C LEU A 64 13.03 -10.70 -5.96
N PHE A 65 12.46 -10.73 -7.16
CA PHE A 65 13.10 -11.29 -8.36
C PHE A 65 13.52 -10.17 -9.32
N LYS A 66 14.54 -10.44 -10.11
CA LYS A 66 15.02 -9.49 -11.13
C LYS A 66 14.00 -9.25 -12.22
N LYS A 67 13.21 -10.26 -12.59
CA LYS A 67 12.15 -10.20 -13.61
C LYS A 67 10.87 -10.79 -13.04
N ASN A 68 9.76 -10.59 -13.73
CA ASN A 68 8.44 -11.13 -13.35
C ASN A 68 8.33 -12.63 -13.69
N SER A 69 9.24 -13.42 -13.15
CA SER A 69 9.29 -14.86 -13.31
C SER A 69 9.98 -15.48 -12.10
N ILE A 70 9.43 -16.59 -11.60
CA ILE A 70 10.04 -17.35 -10.51
C ILE A 70 11.36 -18.01 -10.94
N PHE A 71 11.63 -18.09 -12.23
CA PHE A 71 12.86 -18.64 -12.78
C PHE A 71 13.94 -17.58 -12.97
N SER A 72 13.64 -16.32 -12.75
CA SER A 72 14.62 -15.25 -12.82
C SER A 72 15.48 -15.21 -11.56
N LYS A 73 16.52 -14.39 -11.61
CA LYS A 73 17.47 -14.30 -10.49
C LYS A 73 16.81 -13.68 -9.25
N PRO A 74 16.83 -14.35 -8.10
CA PRO A 74 16.39 -13.74 -6.83
C PRO A 74 17.39 -12.66 -6.42
N ILE A 75 16.87 -11.52 -5.93
CA ILE A 75 17.70 -10.38 -5.52
C ILE A 75 17.85 -10.37 -4.00
N ILE A 76 16.72 -10.26 -3.28
CA ILE A 76 16.70 -10.23 -1.82
C ILE A 76 15.42 -10.87 -1.31
N LYS A 77 15.38 -11.16 -0.02
CA LYS A 77 14.18 -11.61 0.67
C LYS A 77 13.59 -10.44 1.45
N LEU A 78 12.30 -10.19 1.26
CA LEU A 78 11.55 -9.18 2.01
C LEU A 78 10.88 -9.84 3.20
N GLU A 79 11.08 -9.29 4.39
CA GLU A 79 10.47 -9.79 5.60
C GLU A 79 9.02 -9.34 5.72
N LYS A 80 8.18 -10.17 6.33
CA LYS A 80 6.80 -9.85 6.66
C LYS A 80 6.73 -8.48 7.35
N GLY A 81 5.81 -7.65 6.88
CA GLY A 81 5.59 -6.30 7.42
C GLY A 81 6.36 -5.20 6.69
N LYS A 82 7.23 -5.55 5.75
CA LYS A 82 7.99 -4.55 4.99
C LYS A 82 7.06 -3.77 4.07
N LEU A 83 7.18 -2.44 4.10
CA LEU A 83 6.50 -1.54 3.18
C LEU A 83 7.42 -1.25 2.00
N VAL A 84 6.88 -1.39 0.78
CA VAL A 84 7.61 -1.12 -0.45
C VAL A 84 6.77 -0.27 -1.40
N LEU A 85 7.42 0.49 -2.27
CA LEU A 85 6.74 1.36 -3.23
C LEU A 85 6.45 0.59 -4.51
N ILE A 86 5.23 0.73 -5.04
CA ILE A 86 4.80 0.08 -6.28
C ILE A 86 5.19 0.95 -7.46
N LYS A 87 5.94 0.39 -8.41
CA LYS A 87 6.26 1.04 -9.67
C LYS A 87 5.21 0.73 -10.74
N LYS A 88 4.89 -0.55 -10.89
CA LYS A 88 3.82 -1.01 -11.79
C LYS A 88 3.45 -2.45 -11.44
N CYS A 89 2.25 -2.86 -11.82
CA CYS A 89 1.82 -4.23 -11.65
C CYS A 89 1.37 -4.79 -12.99
N LYS A 90 1.66 -6.06 -13.23
CA LYS A 90 1.25 -6.78 -14.44
C LYS A 90 0.86 -8.20 -14.03
N GLU A 91 -0.40 -8.53 -14.26
CA GLU A 91 -0.93 -9.85 -13.89
C GLU A 91 -0.74 -10.11 -12.39
N ASN A 92 -0.06 -11.17 -12.02
CA ASN A 92 0.18 -11.58 -10.63
C ASN A 92 1.53 -11.10 -10.10
N TRP A 93 2.10 -10.07 -10.71
CA TRP A 93 3.41 -9.52 -10.36
C TRP A 93 3.35 -8.02 -10.20
N CYS A 94 4.13 -7.50 -9.25
CA CYS A 94 4.34 -6.06 -9.13
C CYS A 94 5.84 -5.76 -9.10
N LYS A 95 6.23 -4.76 -9.89
CA LYS A 95 7.56 -4.17 -9.81
C LYS A 95 7.55 -3.17 -8.67
N ILE A 96 8.45 -3.35 -7.72
CA ILE A 96 8.50 -2.53 -6.52
C ILE A 96 9.90 -1.95 -6.32
N LYS A 97 9.97 -0.92 -5.50
CA LYS A 97 11.21 -0.31 -5.07
C LYS A 97 11.28 -0.30 -3.55
N THR A 98 12.39 -0.73 -3.00
CA THR A 98 12.69 -0.65 -1.58
C THR A 98 14.12 -0.15 -1.42
N ASN A 99 14.31 0.95 -0.71
CA ASN A 99 15.57 1.66 -0.64
C ASN A 99 16.07 1.97 -2.07
N LYS A 100 17.23 1.45 -2.46
CA LYS A 100 17.80 1.63 -3.81
C LYS A 100 17.61 0.40 -4.70
N ILE A 101 16.83 -0.57 -4.24
CA ILE A 101 16.65 -1.84 -4.93
C ILE A 101 15.31 -1.85 -5.63
N THR A 102 15.28 -2.27 -6.89
CA THR A 102 14.06 -2.45 -7.67
C THR A 102 13.99 -3.89 -8.13
N GLY A 103 12.81 -4.48 -8.06
CA GLY A 103 12.61 -5.84 -8.52
C GLY A 103 11.14 -6.20 -8.57
N TRP A 104 10.86 -7.47 -8.85
CA TRP A 104 9.51 -7.99 -9.02
C TRP A 104 9.15 -8.98 -7.91
N LEU A 105 7.93 -8.87 -7.39
CA LEU A 105 7.38 -9.84 -6.46
C LEU A 105 5.99 -10.29 -6.89
N ARG A 106 5.61 -11.49 -6.45
CA ARG A 106 4.26 -12.01 -6.67
C ARG A 106 3.27 -11.34 -5.74
N THR A 107 2.05 -11.16 -6.23
CA THR A 107 1.01 -10.41 -5.51
C THR A 107 0.25 -11.22 -4.47
N GLU A 108 0.66 -12.43 -4.18
CA GLU A 108 0.06 -13.24 -3.12
C GLU A 108 0.46 -12.67 -1.75
N ASN A 109 -0.49 -12.64 -0.82
CA ASN A 109 -0.28 -12.21 0.56
C ASN A 109 0.44 -10.86 0.68
N VAL A 110 -0.08 -9.87 -0.04
CA VAL A 110 0.32 -8.47 0.09
C VAL A 110 -0.92 -7.61 0.37
N TRP A 111 -0.71 -6.49 1.03
CA TRP A 111 -1.77 -5.52 1.29
C TRP A 111 -1.48 -4.22 0.54
N GLY A 112 -2.51 -3.66 -0.08
CA GLY A 112 -2.41 -2.34 -0.71
C GLY A 112 -2.57 -2.35 -2.23
N ILE A 113 -2.78 -3.51 -2.83
CA ILE A 113 -3.10 -3.64 -4.25
C ILE A 113 -4.63 -3.75 -4.38
N ASN A 114 -5.20 -2.87 -5.16
CA ASN A 114 -6.64 -2.87 -5.44
C ASN A 114 -6.91 -3.27 -6.89
#